data_ab2f012f9c476b89c72b11c3fbc6e331
#
_entry.id   ab2f012f9c476b89c72b11c3fbc6e331
#
_cell.length_a   1.000
_cell.length_b   1.000
_cell.length_c   1.000
_cell.angle_alpha   90.00
_cell.angle_beta   90.00
_cell.angle_gamma   90.00
#
_symmetry.space_group_name_H-M   'P 1'
#
loop_
_entity.id
_entity.type
_entity.pdbx_description
1 polymer ?
#
loop_
_entity_poly.entity_id
_entity_poly.type
_entity_poly.pdbx_seq_one_letter_code
_entity_poly.pdbx_strand_id
1 'polypeptide(L)' 'MIVINIDVMLAKRKMSVGELADKVGFTMANVSLLKNGKIKALKISTLNKLCEVLECQPADLLEYVNDEQNGI' A
#
# COMPACT_ATOMS: atom_id res chain seq x y z
N MET A 1 12.72 -7.88 3.90
CA MET A 1 12.12 -7.01 2.85
C MET A 1 10.91 -6.27 3.38
N ILE A 2 10.62 -5.13 2.84
CA ILE A 2 9.41 -4.38 3.20
C ILE A 2 8.27 -4.83 2.31
N VAL A 3 7.15 -5.15 2.93
CA VAL A 3 5.92 -5.55 2.23
C VAL A 3 4.90 -4.43 2.41
N ILE A 4 4.20 -4.10 1.34
CA ILE A 4 3.16 -3.07 1.36
C ILE A 4 1.80 -3.76 1.26
N ASN A 5 1.02 -3.70 2.33
CA ASN A 5 -0.23 -4.45 2.48
C ASN A 5 -1.45 -3.63 2.02
N ILE A 6 -1.37 -3.02 0.85
CA ILE A 6 -2.48 -2.23 0.29
C ILE A 6 -3.70 -3.12 0.02
N ASP A 7 -3.48 -4.30 -0.55
CA ASP A 7 -4.56 -5.22 -0.89
C ASP A 7 -5.34 -5.66 0.35
N VAL A 8 -4.66 -5.87 1.47
CA VAL A 8 -5.31 -6.23 2.73
C VAL A 8 -6.23 -5.11 3.19
N MET A 9 -5.75 -3.87 3.14
CA MET A 9 -6.54 -2.72 3.56
C MET A 9 -7.70 -2.44 2.62
N LEU A 10 -7.50 -2.62 1.31
CA LEU A 10 -8.57 -2.49 0.34
C LEU A 10 -9.68 -3.48 0.64
N ALA A 11 -9.32 -4.73 0.95
CA ALA A 11 -10.30 -5.75 1.30
C ALA A 11 -11.05 -5.38 2.59
N LYS A 12 -10.34 -4.89 3.60
CA LYS A 12 -10.95 -4.48 4.88
C LYS A 12 -11.93 -3.33 4.70
N ARG A 13 -11.63 -2.41 3.81
CA ARG A 13 -12.48 -1.23 3.56
C ARG A 13 -13.49 -1.45 2.45
N LYS A 14 -13.49 -2.63 1.82
CA LYS A 14 -14.34 -2.95 0.67
C LYS A 14 -14.21 -1.90 -0.43
N MET A 15 -12.98 -1.51 -0.69
CA MET A 15 -12.63 -0.47 -1.65
C MET A 15 -11.91 -1.08 -2.83
N SER A 16 -12.23 -0.62 -4.04
CA SER A 16 -11.54 -1.08 -5.25
C SER A 16 -10.25 -0.28 -5.46
N VAL A 17 -9.38 -0.83 -6.30
CA VAL A 17 -8.15 -0.15 -6.73
C VAL A 17 -8.50 1.20 -7.38
N GLY A 18 -9.54 1.23 -8.21
CA GLY A 18 -9.98 2.46 -8.88
C GLY A 18 -10.44 3.51 -7.89
N GLU A 19 -11.19 3.11 -6.88
CA GLU A 19 -11.64 4.05 -5.85
C GLU A 19 -10.47 4.64 -5.07
N LEU A 20 -9.50 3.80 -4.72
CA LEU A 20 -8.31 4.28 -4.02
C LEU A 20 -7.52 5.26 -4.87
N ALA A 21 -7.29 4.90 -6.14
CA ALA A 21 -6.57 5.77 -7.07
C ALA A 21 -7.22 7.14 -7.16
N ASP A 22 -8.55 7.17 -7.28
CA ASP A 22 -9.31 8.40 -7.39
C ASP A 22 -9.19 9.25 -6.12
N LYS A 23 -9.32 8.63 -4.96
CA LYS A 23 -9.29 9.34 -3.68
C LYS A 23 -7.89 9.85 -3.32
N VAL A 24 -6.86 9.11 -3.69
CA VAL A 24 -5.48 9.48 -3.41
C VAL A 24 -4.91 10.43 -4.47
N GLY A 25 -5.54 10.48 -5.64
CA GLY A 25 -5.04 11.27 -6.75
C GLY A 25 -3.96 10.57 -7.55
N PHE A 26 -3.94 9.27 -7.50
CA PHE A 26 -2.99 8.45 -8.26
C PHE A 26 -3.64 7.89 -9.52
N THR A 27 -2.80 7.46 -10.45
CA THR A 27 -3.28 6.63 -11.56
C THR A 27 -3.47 5.20 -11.06
N MET A 28 -4.28 4.42 -11.74
CA MET A 28 -4.45 3.01 -11.40
C MET A 28 -3.14 2.24 -11.54
N ALA A 29 -2.29 2.64 -12.49
CA ALA A 29 -0.97 2.03 -12.67
C ALA A 29 -0.10 2.21 -11.41
N ASN A 30 -0.12 3.41 -10.81
CA ASN A 30 0.65 3.69 -9.61
C ASN A 30 0.14 2.90 -8.41
N VAL A 31 -1.18 2.77 -8.27
CA VAL A 31 -1.76 1.96 -7.20
C VAL A 31 -1.39 0.49 -7.38
N SER A 32 -1.39 0.01 -8.62
CA SER A 32 -0.98 -1.37 -8.91
C SER A 32 0.48 -1.61 -8.56
N LEU A 33 1.36 -0.64 -8.81
CA LEU A 33 2.77 -0.75 -8.41
C LEU A 33 2.91 -0.84 -6.89
N LEU A 34 2.13 -0.06 -6.15
CA LEU A 34 2.10 -0.13 -4.69
C LEU A 34 1.60 -1.50 -4.23
N LYS A 35 0.50 -1.96 -4.79
CA LYS A 35 -0.12 -3.23 -4.43
C LYS A 35 0.81 -4.41 -4.65
N ASN A 36 1.58 -4.38 -5.73
CA ASN A 36 2.49 -5.46 -6.10
C ASN A 36 3.88 -5.31 -5.48
N GLY A 37 4.10 -4.28 -4.68
CA GLY A 37 5.38 -4.06 -4.02
C GLY A 37 6.50 -3.67 -4.96
N LYS A 38 6.18 -3.14 -6.13
CA LYS A 38 7.19 -2.79 -7.14
C LYS A 38 7.57 -1.32 -7.13
N ILE A 39 7.01 -0.55 -6.22
CA ILE A 39 7.37 0.86 -6.09
C ILE A 39 8.75 0.97 -5.44
N LYS A 40 9.58 1.85 -5.96
CA LYS A 40 10.95 2.02 -5.46
C LYS A 40 11.06 3.05 -4.36
N ALA A 41 10.11 3.97 -4.29
CA ALA A 41 10.10 5.03 -3.30
C ALA A 41 8.67 5.36 -2.93
N LEU A 42 8.45 5.64 -1.66
CA LEU A 42 7.15 6.04 -1.14
C LEU A 42 7.34 7.34 -0.37
N LYS A 43 6.74 8.41 -0.88
CA LYS A 43 6.82 9.71 -0.22
C LYS A 43 5.99 9.70 1.06
N ILE A 44 6.45 10.43 2.05
CA ILE A 44 5.70 10.58 3.31
C ILE A 44 4.33 11.20 3.06
N SER A 45 4.24 12.18 2.16
CA SER A 45 2.95 12.79 1.80
C SER A 45 1.99 11.77 1.21
N THR A 46 2.48 10.85 0.40
CA THR A 46 1.67 9.77 -0.18
C THR A 46 1.21 8.80 0.90
N LEU A 47 2.11 8.41 1.79
CA LEU A 47 1.79 7.52 2.91
C LEU A 47 0.73 8.17 3.81
N ASN A 48 0.87 9.47 4.07
CA ASN A 48 -0.10 10.22 4.85
C ASN A 48 -1.49 10.16 4.21
N LYS A 49 -1.55 10.36 2.90
CA LYS A 49 -2.83 10.33 2.16
C LYS A 49 -3.45 8.93 2.16
N LEU A 50 -2.62 7.90 2.01
CA LEU A 50 -3.09 6.51 2.06
C LEU A 50 -3.70 6.20 3.43
N CYS A 51 -3.04 6.60 4.51
CA CYS A 51 -3.54 6.39 5.86
C CYS A 51 -4.86 7.14 6.09
N GLU A 52 -4.96 8.35 5.57
CA GLU A 52 -6.19 9.14 5.69
C GLU A 52 -7.36 8.48 4.97
N VAL A 53 -7.14 8.08 3.72
CA VAL A 53 -8.20 7.49 2.88
C VAL A 53 -8.60 6.11 3.37
N LEU A 54 -7.63 5.31 3.79
CA LEU A 54 -7.86 3.94 4.27
C LEU A 54 -8.18 3.89 5.77
N GLU A 55 -8.12 5.03 6.44
CA GLU A 55 -8.39 5.14 7.87
C GLU A 55 -7.58 4.13 8.67
N CYS A 56 -6.27 4.17 8.48
CA CYS A 56 -5.35 3.23 9.11
C CYS A 56 -4.05 3.91 9.50
N GLN A 57 -3.21 3.17 10.19
CA GLN A 57 -1.89 3.62 10.60
C GLN A 57 -0.84 3.10 9.60
N PRO A 58 0.33 3.75 9.51
CA PRO A 58 1.40 3.24 8.65
C PRO A 58 1.76 1.78 8.92
N ALA A 59 1.68 1.36 10.19
CA ALA A 59 1.96 -0.03 10.56
C ALA A 59 0.97 -1.02 9.96
N ASP A 60 -0.22 -0.58 9.57
CA ASP A 60 -1.19 -1.43 8.90
C ASP A 60 -0.85 -1.62 7.43
N LEU A 61 -0.06 -0.72 6.87
CA LEU A 61 0.30 -0.73 5.45
C LEU A 61 1.68 -1.32 5.19
N LEU A 62 2.61 -1.12 6.12
CA LEU A 62 4.01 -1.48 5.94
C LEU A 62 4.42 -2.55 6.94
N GLU A 63 5.12 -3.55 6.44
CA GLU A 63 5.57 -4.66 7.25
C GLU A 63 6.98 -5.06 6.83
N TYR A 64 7.82 -5.37 7.80
CA TYR A 64 9.12 -5.96 7.51
C TYR A 64 9.01 -7.49 7.62
N VAL A 65 9.44 -8.18 6.59
CA VAL A 65 9.49 -9.64 6.58
C VAL A 65 10.95 -10.05 6.42
N ASN A 66 11.39 -10.97 7.26
CA ASN A 66 12.77 -11.46 7.20
C ASN A 66 12.96 -12.31 5.93
N ASP A 67 13.87 -11.88 5.08
CA ASP A 67 14.15 -12.55 3.81
C ASP A 67 14.70 -13.96 4.02
N GLU A 68 15.40 -14.18 5.13
CA GLU A 68 15.97 -15.48 5.43
C GLU A 68 14.92 -16.56 5.58
N GLN A 69 13.70 -16.20 5.99
CA GLN A 69 12.60 -17.14 6.12
C GLN A 69 12.13 -17.68 4.78
N ASN A 70 12.43 -16.96 3.71
CA ASN A 70 12.00 -17.32 2.37
C ASN A 70 13.14 -17.83 1.50
N GLY A 71 14.37 -17.63 1.93
CA GLY A 71 15.54 -17.91 1.14
C GLY A 71 16.19 -19.27 1.36
N ILE A 72 15.66 -20.03 2.26
CA ILE A 72 16.27 -21.31 2.64
C ILE A 72 15.72 -22.46 1.83
#